data_841d2d29956f3e5154fd16614585795a
#
_entry.id   841d2d29956f3e5154fd16614585795a
#
_cell.length_a   1.000
_cell.length_b   1.000
_cell.length_c   1.000
_cell.angle_alpha   90.00
_cell.angle_beta   90.00
_cell.angle_gamma   90.00
#
_symmetry.space_group_name_H-M   'P 1'
#
loop_
_entity.id
_entity.type
_entity.pdbx_description
1 polymer ?
#
loop_
_entity_poly.entity_id
_entity_poly.type
_entity_poly.pdbx_seq_one_letter_code
_entity_poly.pdbx_strand_id
1 'polypeptide(L)'
;MAATSQELALRYLLELSSDIRLALLLDREGALVAAAPQPPEGLAEIAGELSREAGARFARGGEPVEIDAVCDGGTVFLIRSPEVSMVCLTDRSALPALIFYDMHAVLTDLDRAAGAEARRVGATPT
;
A
#
# COMPACT_ATOMS: atom_id res chain seq x y z
N MET A 1 14.69 9.12 15.07
CA MET A 1 13.82 9.83 14.13
C MET A 1 12.37 9.39 14.30
N ALA A 2 11.46 10.34 14.25
CA ALA A 2 10.04 10.02 14.35
C ALA A 2 9.58 9.30 13.08
N ALA A 3 8.66 8.35 13.25
CA ALA A 3 8.05 7.67 12.11
C ALA A 3 7.15 8.65 11.34
N THR A 4 7.11 8.51 10.02
CA THR A 4 6.21 9.31 9.19
C THR A 4 4.77 8.87 9.40
N SER A 5 3.81 9.69 8.96
CA SER A 5 2.40 9.31 9.04
C SER A 5 2.12 8.06 8.19
N GLN A 6 2.81 7.91 7.06
CA GLN A 6 2.68 6.71 6.24
C GLN A 6 3.19 5.47 6.96
N GLU A 7 4.35 5.56 7.62
CA GLU A 7 4.88 4.43 8.38
C GLU A 7 3.93 4.03 9.52
N LEU A 8 3.38 5.01 10.23
CA LEU A 8 2.44 4.76 11.30
C LEU A 8 1.17 4.09 10.80
N ALA A 9 0.68 4.52 9.63
CA ALA A 9 -0.49 3.90 9.01
C ALA A 9 -0.22 2.44 8.66
N LEU A 10 0.95 2.13 8.12
CA LEU A 10 1.31 0.75 7.79
C LEU A 10 1.47 -0.10 9.05
N ARG A 11 2.04 0.46 10.11
CA ARG A 11 2.12 -0.25 11.40
C ARG A 11 0.74 -0.55 11.95
N TYR A 12 -0.18 0.40 11.82
CA TYR A 12 -1.56 0.20 12.23
C TYR A 12 -2.21 -0.93 11.43
N LEU A 13 -1.93 -1.01 10.13
CA LEU A 13 -2.42 -2.10 9.30
C LEU A 13 -1.96 -3.46 9.81
N LEU A 14 -0.69 -3.57 10.20
CA LEU A 14 -0.16 -4.80 10.77
C LEU A 14 -0.83 -5.16 12.10
N GLU A 15 -1.25 -4.17 12.87
CA GLU A 15 -2.00 -4.39 14.10
C GLU A 15 -3.43 -4.85 13.83
N LEU A 16 -4.06 -4.34 12.77
CA LEU A 16 -5.42 -4.74 12.39
C LEU A 16 -5.48 -6.19 11.93
N SER A 17 -4.45 -6.65 11.25
CA SER A 17 -4.45 -7.99 10.67
C SER A 17 -3.17 -8.73 11.07
N SER A 18 -3.31 -9.73 11.92
CA SER A 18 -2.18 -10.54 12.35
C SER A 18 -1.59 -11.40 11.23
N ASP A 19 -2.32 -11.56 10.13
CA ASP A 19 -1.84 -12.32 8.97
C ASP A 19 -0.85 -11.52 8.12
N ILE A 20 -0.89 -10.18 8.21
CA ILE A 20 0.01 -9.34 7.42
C ILE A 20 1.37 -9.27 8.12
N ARG A 21 2.40 -9.66 7.40
CA ARG A 21 3.78 -9.68 7.92
C ARG A 21 4.61 -8.49 7.46
N LEU A 22 4.24 -7.90 6.34
CA LEU A 22 4.97 -6.79 5.76
C LEU A 22 4.03 -5.96 4.92
N ALA A 23 4.13 -4.65 5.02
CA ALA A 23 3.35 -3.73 4.19
C ALA A 23 4.29 -2.68 3.60
N LEU A 24 4.13 -2.43 2.31
CA LEU A 24 4.88 -1.42 1.57
C LEU A 24 3.91 -0.42 0.96
N LEU A 25 4.31 0.84 0.95
CA LEU A 25 3.60 1.88 0.24
C LEU A 25 4.54 2.44 -0.83
N LEU A 26 4.07 2.47 -2.07
CA LEU A 26 4.85 2.89 -3.22
C LEU A 26 4.19 4.11 -3.87
N ASP A 27 5.00 4.99 -4.46
CA ASP A 27 4.45 6.10 -5.22
C ASP A 27 4.01 5.64 -6.62
N ARG A 28 3.54 6.57 -7.43
CA ARG A 28 3.01 6.24 -8.76
C ARG A 28 4.08 5.67 -9.70
N GLU A 29 5.36 5.97 -9.45
CA GLU A 29 6.46 5.43 -10.24
C GLU A 29 6.95 4.09 -9.71
N GLY A 30 6.41 3.61 -8.60
CA GLY A 30 6.80 2.36 -7.98
C GLY A 30 7.95 2.49 -6.99
N ALA A 31 8.32 3.71 -6.62
CA ALA A 31 9.37 3.94 -5.63
C ALA A 31 8.81 3.80 -4.22
N LEU A 32 9.62 3.28 -3.32
CA LEU A 32 9.20 3.05 -1.93
C LEU A 32 9.02 4.37 -1.19
N VAL A 33 7.83 4.55 -0.61
CA VAL A 33 7.49 5.70 0.23
C VAL A 33 7.62 5.35 1.70
N ALA A 34 7.12 4.19 2.08
CA ALA A 34 7.13 3.75 3.47
C ALA A 34 7.04 2.23 3.54
N ALA A 35 7.49 1.65 4.63
CA ALA A 35 7.43 0.21 4.87
C ALA A 35 7.26 -0.07 6.35
N ALA A 36 6.64 -1.19 6.66
CA ALA A 36 6.55 -1.69 8.02
C ALA A 36 6.46 -3.22 7.99
N PRO A 37 7.42 -3.94 8.58
CA PRO A 37 8.76 -3.51 8.98
C PRO A 37 9.64 -3.20 7.77
N GLN A 38 10.91 -2.93 7.99
CA GLN A 38 11.83 -2.70 6.87
C GLN A 38 11.90 -3.94 5.98
N PRO A 39 11.76 -3.78 4.66
CA PRO A 39 11.77 -4.93 3.76
C PRO A 39 13.18 -5.48 3.56
N PRO A 40 13.28 -6.78 3.24
CA PRO A 40 14.54 -7.34 2.79
C PRO A 40 15.06 -6.60 1.55
N GLU A 41 16.37 -6.62 1.36
CA GLU A 41 16.99 -5.99 0.20
C GLU A 41 16.41 -6.57 -1.08
N GLY A 42 16.09 -5.69 -2.03
CA GLY A 42 15.56 -6.06 -3.33
C GLY A 42 14.05 -6.20 -3.39
N LEU A 43 13.38 -6.32 -2.25
CA LEU A 43 11.93 -6.54 -2.26
C LEU A 43 11.16 -5.31 -2.73
N ALA A 44 11.59 -4.12 -2.35
CA ALA A 44 10.92 -2.89 -2.77
C ALA A 44 10.97 -2.71 -4.28
N GLU A 45 12.09 -3.07 -4.90
CA GLU A 45 12.25 -3.00 -6.36
C GLU A 45 11.31 -3.98 -7.07
N ILE A 46 11.21 -5.20 -6.54
CA ILE A 46 10.29 -6.20 -7.09
C ILE A 46 8.84 -5.73 -6.95
N ALA A 47 8.49 -5.19 -5.80
CA ALA A 47 7.14 -4.66 -5.56
C ALA A 47 6.83 -3.51 -6.51
N GLY A 48 7.80 -2.63 -6.76
CA GLY A 48 7.67 -1.53 -7.71
C GLY A 48 7.41 -2.02 -9.13
N GLU A 49 8.16 -3.04 -9.56
CA GLU A 49 7.95 -3.64 -10.87
C GLU A 49 6.57 -4.28 -10.99
N LEU A 50 6.14 -4.99 -9.94
CA LEU A 50 4.81 -5.59 -9.92
C LEU A 50 3.73 -4.52 -10.04
N SER A 51 3.86 -3.43 -9.30
CA SER A 51 2.90 -2.33 -9.34
C SER A 51 2.83 -1.69 -10.74
N ARG A 52 3.97 -1.41 -11.35
CA ARG A 52 4.00 -0.83 -12.70
C ARG A 52 3.38 -1.76 -13.72
N GLU A 53 3.71 -3.04 -13.65
CA GLU A 53 3.19 -4.04 -14.58
C GLU A 53 1.68 -4.21 -14.42
N ALA A 54 1.20 -4.22 -13.17
CA ALA A 54 -0.23 -4.30 -12.88
C ALA A 54 -0.98 -3.09 -13.46
N GLY A 55 -0.41 -1.90 -13.31
CA GLY A 55 -1.00 -0.70 -13.87
C GLY A 55 -1.05 -0.74 -15.40
N ALA A 56 0.03 -1.21 -16.04
CA ALA A 56 0.09 -1.29 -17.50
C ALA A 56 -0.90 -2.30 -18.06
N ARG A 57 -1.13 -3.43 -17.36
CA ARG A 57 -1.96 -4.52 -17.89
C ARG A 57 -3.42 -4.44 -17.50
N PHE A 58 -3.72 -3.93 -16.31
CA PHE A 58 -5.06 -4.08 -15.73
C PHE A 58 -5.76 -2.77 -15.39
N ALA A 59 -5.05 -1.64 -15.38
CA ALA A 59 -5.67 -0.37 -15.02
C ALA A 59 -6.73 0.03 -16.05
N ARG A 60 -7.91 0.43 -15.57
CA ARG A 60 -9.01 0.87 -16.40
C ARG A 60 -9.69 2.08 -15.77
N GLY A 61 -9.55 3.22 -16.42
CA GLY A 61 -10.36 4.39 -16.11
C GLY A 61 -10.26 4.95 -14.71
N GLY A 62 -9.20 4.76 -14.00
CA GLY A 62 -9.04 5.31 -12.65
C GLY A 62 -9.54 4.39 -11.54
N GLU A 63 -10.08 3.24 -11.87
CA GLU A 63 -10.44 2.24 -10.85
C GLU A 63 -9.18 1.62 -10.27
N PRO A 64 -9.18 1.32 -8.95
CA PRO A 64 -8.03 0.64 -8.36
C PRO A 64 -7.87 -0.77 -8.94
N VAL A 65 -6.62 -1.18 -9.10
CA VAL A 65 -6.30 -2.55 -9.50
C VAL A 65 -6.02 -3.34 -8.23
N GLU A 66 -6.71 -4.46 -8.07
CA GLU A 66 -6.50 -5.37 -6.95
C GLU A 66 -5.99 -6.70 -7.46
N ILE A 67 -4.87 -7.15 -6.93
CA ILE A 67 -4.27 -8.42 -7.32
C ILE A 67 -3.86 -9.17 -6.07
N ASP A 68 -4.13 -10.47 -6.04
CA ASP A 68 -3.53 -11.35 -5.04
C ASP A 68 -2.89 -12.54 -5.74
N ALA A 69 -1.74 -12.95 -5.22
CA ALA A 69 -0.99 -14.07 -5.76
C ALA A 69 -0.51 -14.97 -4.63
N VAL A 70 -0.92 -16.23 -4.66
CA VAL A 70 -0.52 -17.20 -3.65
C VAL A 70 0.81 -17.81 -4.07
N CYS A 71 1.77 -17.79 -3.14
CA CYS A 71 3.09 -18.36 -3.33
C CYS A 71 3.33 -19.40 -2.23
N ASP A 72 4.46 -20.11 -2.33
CA ASP A 72 4.79 -21.15 -1.32
C ASP A 72 4.88 -20.59 0.10
N GLY A 73 5.48 -19.40 0.23
CA GLY A 73 5.72 -18.80 1.54
C GLY A 73 4.61 -17.88 2.04
N GLY A 74 3.55 -17.66 1.25
CA GLY A 74 2.49 -16.75 1.64
C GLY A 74 1.75 -16.18 0.46
N THR A 75 0.99 -15.11 0.68
CA THR A 75 0.25 -14.44 -0.38
C THR A 75 0.71 -12.98 -0.50
N VAL A 76 0.82 -12.52 -1.74
CA VAL A 76 1.10 -11.12 -2.05
C VAL A 76 -0.22 -10.45 -2.42
N PHE A 77 -0.52 -9.34 -1.77
CA PHE A 77 -1.70 -8.50 -2.09
C PHE A 77 -1.22 -7.16 -2.60
N LEU A 78 -1.80 -6.72 -3.70
CA LEU A 78 -1.49 -5.41 -4.29
C LEU A 78 -2.78 -4.65 -4.51
N ILE A 79 -2.80 -3.39 -4.06
CA ILE A 79 -3.81 -2.42 -4.50
C ILE A 79 -3.05 -1.28 -5.17
N ARG A 80 -3.39 -1.01 -6.42
CA ARG A 80 -2.82 0.12 -7.15
C ARG A 80 -3.90 1.12 -7.48
N SER A 81 -3.73 2.35 -7.01
CA SER A 81 -4.54 3.50 -7.40
C SER A 81 -3.69 4.42 -8.27
N PRO A 82 -4.28 5.47 -8.89
CA PRO A 82 -3.49 6.36 -9.74
C PRO A 82 -2.31 7.03 -9.05
N GLU A 83 -2.40 7.28 -7.76
CA GLU A 83 -1.38 8.03 -7.04
C GLU A 83 -0.44 7.16 -6.21
N VAL A 84 -0.90 6.01 -5.77
CA VAL A 84 -0.16 5.21 -4.79
C VAL A 84 -0.50 3.74 -4.94
N SER A 85 0.43 2.88 -4.57
CA SER A 85 0.20 1.44 -4.49
C SER A 85 0.55 0.95 -3.11
N MET A 86 -0.17 -0.06 -2.64
CA MET A 86 0.13 -0.75 -1.40
C MET A 86 0.34 -2.22 -1.69
N VAL A 87 1.42 -2.77 -1.16
CA VAL A 87 1.75 -4.20 -1.30
C VAL A 87 1.87 -4.79 0.09
N CYS A 88 1.15 -5.89 0.33
CA CYS A 88 1.24 -6.61 1.60
C CYS A 88 1.62 -8.05 1.37
N LEU A 89 2.48 -8.57 2.25
CA LEU A 89 2.82 -9.99 2.29
C LEU A 89 2.15 -10.60 3.51
N THR A 90 1.47 -11.72 3.30
CA THR A 90 0.70 -12.37 4.36
C THR A 90 1.03 -13.87 4.42
N ASP A 91 0.48 -14.53 5.44
CA ASP A 91 0.42 -15.99 5.48
C ASP A 91 -0.51 -16.50 4.38
N ARG A 92 -0.32 -17.74 3.96
CA ARG A 92 -1.17 -18.36 2.95
C ARG A 92 -2.62 -18.52 3.40
N SER A 93 -2.85 -18.57 4.70
CA SER A 93 -4.18 -18.73 5.28
C SER A 93 -4.98 -17.42 5.32
N ALA A 94 -4.38 -16.29 4.95
CA ALA A 94 -5.08 -15.01 4.97
C ALA A 94 -6.29 -15.03 4.03
N LEU A 95 -7.39 -14.44 4.48
CA LEU A 95 -8.62 -14.34 3.69
C LEU A 95 -8.57 -13.08 2.82
N PRO A 96 -8.55 -13.21 1.49
CA PRO A 96 -8.37 -12.05 0.61
C PRO A 96 -9.36 -10.91 0.86
N ALA A 97 -10.63 -11.21 1.08
CA ALA A 97 -11.62 -10.17 1.30
C ALA A 97 -11.32 -9.32 2.53
N LEU A 98 -10.85 -9.95 3.60
CA LEU A 98 -10.50 -9.24 4.83
C LEU A 98 -9.24 -8.41 4.65
N ILE A 99 -8.24 -8.97 3.98
CA ILE A 99 -6.99 -8.25 3.74
C ILE A 99 -7.23 -7.02 2.88
N PHE A 100 -7.95 -7.16 1.77
CA PHE A 100 -8.27 -6.02 0.91
C PHE A 100 -9.11 -4.98 1.64
N TYR A 101 -10.05 -5.43 2.47
CA TYR A 101 -10.86 -4.50 3.27
C TYR A 101 -9.96 -3.63 4.17
N ASP A 102 -9.05 -4.27 4.90
CA ASP A 102 -8.16 -3.54 5.80
C ASP A 102 -7.20 -2.63 5.03
N MET A 103 -6.66 -3.10 3.90
CA MET A 103 -5.78 -2.29 3.06
C MET A 103 -6.51 -1.04 2.55
N HIS A 104 -7.75 -1.21 2.06
CA HIS A 104 -8.55 -0.07 1.58
C HIS A 104 -8.85 0.92 2.70
N ALA A 105 -9.14 0.44 3.90
CA ALA A 105 -9.41 1.32 5.03
C ALA A 105 -8.20 2.21 5.34
N VAL A 106 -7.01 1.62 5.35
CA VAL A 106 -5.78 2.37 5.62
C VAL A 106 -5.47 3.34 4.48
N LEU A 107 -5.64 2.90 3.22
CA LEU A 107 -5.43 3.79 2.07
C LEU A 107 -6.39 4.98 2.10
N THR A 108 -7.64 4.75 2.45
CA THR A 108 -8.63 5.82 2.57
C THR A 108 -8.22 6.82 3.64
N ASP A 109 -7.73 6.35 4.78
CA ASP A 109 -7.26 7.23 5.84
C ASP A 109 -6.05 8.05 5.41
N LEU A 110 -5.14 7.43 4.66
CA LEU A 110 -3.98 8.13 4.11
C LEU A 110 -4.40 9.20 3.10
N ASP A 111 -5.35 8.90 2.23
CA ASP A 111 -5.87 9.87 1.26
C ASP A 111 -6.56 11.04 1.96
N ARG A 112 -7.31 10.78 3.03
CA ARG A 112 -7.93 11.85 3.81
C ARG A 112 -6.89 12.74 4.47
N ALA A 113 -5.85 12.14 5.03
CA ALA A 113 -4.78 12.89 5.67
C ALA A 113 -4.03 13.75 4.65
N ALA A 114 -3.72 13.18 3.47
CA ALA A 114 -3.08 13.92 2.40
C ALA A 114 -3.97 15.05 1.88
N GLY A 115 -5.27 14.78 1.72
CA GLY A 115 -6.23 15.80 1.29
C GLY A 115 -6.38 16.92 2.30
N ALA A 116 -6.43 16.59 3.60
CA ALA A 116 -6.49 17.59 4.65
C ALA A 116 -5.23 18.45 4.68
N GLU A 117 -4.06 17.82 4.53
CA GLU A 117 -2.79 18.53 4.48
C GLU A 117 -2.74 19.48 3.28
N ALA A 118 -3.15 18.98 2.11
CA ALA A 118 -3.17 19.79 0.88
C ALA A 118 -4.13 20.98 1.03
N ARG A 119 -5.29 20.77 1.63
CA ARG A 119 -6.24 21.86 1.86
C ARG A 119 -5.70 22.89 2.86
N ARG A 120 -5.00 22.44 3.89
CA ARG A 120 -4.40 23.36 4.87
C ARG A 120 -3.35 24.25 4.21
N VAL A 121 -2.50 23.65 3.37
CA VAL A 121 -1.49 24.39 2.62
C VAL A 121 -2.14 25.25 1.53
N GLY A 122 -3.08 24.67 0.79
CA GLY A 122 -3.76 25.37 -0.31
C GLY A 122 -4.72 26.45 0.16
N ALA A 123 -5.19 26.38 1.41
CA ALA A 123 -6.07 27.39 1.97
C ALA A 123 -5.33 28.64 2.42
N THR A 124 -4.01 28.64 2.36
CA THR A 124 -3.23 29.83 2.69
C THR A 124 -3.68 30.96 1.77
N PRO A 125 -4.12 32.09 2.34
CA PRO A 125 -4.59 33.19 1.50
C PRO A 125 -3.51 33.68 0.57
N THR A 126 -3.84 33.81 -0.63
CA THR A 126 -2.98 34.42 -1.60
C THR A 126 -3.19 35.92 -1.62
#